data_389fd7280433764fb78aac6750b075f9
#
_entry.id   389fd7280433764fb78aac6750b075f9
#
_cell.length_a   1.000
_cell.length_b   1.000
_cell.length_c   1.000
_cell.angle_alpha   90.00
_cell.angle_beta   90.00
_cell.angle_gamma   90.00
#
_symmetry.space_group_name_H-M   'P 1'
#
loop_
_entity.id
_entity.type
_entity.pdbx_description
1 polymer ?
#
loop_
_entity_poly.entity_id
_entity_poly.type
_entity_poly.pdbx_seq_one_letter_code
_entity_poly.pdbx_strand_id
1 'polypeptide(L)'
;MAQRPPGVGGAIVRQVSGHERCPLLFLDVDGPLLPFGGSGQSGRGDTDVAPHLSRLRVEAGPRLAELPCTLVWATTWLEDANSEIAPWLGLPNLPVVTWPEPTEAQEREDQWLGLCWKTRAVVDWAAGRPFAWVDDEITEADREWVSSHHPAPAMLWRVDASRGLTDRDFADLGEWLRQLT
;
A
#
# COMPACT_ATOMS: atom_id res chain seq x y z
N MET A 1 -26.88 -54.70 -25.35
CA MET A 1 -27.01 -53.28 -25.52
C MET A 1 -27.21 -52.66 -24.14
N ALA A 2 -26.12 -52.24 -23.48
CA ALA A 2 -26.14 -51.68 -22.13
C ALA A 2 -25.72 -50.23 -22.21
N GLN A 3 -26.64 -49.35 -21.84
CA GLN A 3 -26.42 -47.88 -21.83
C GLN A 3 -25.61 -47.47 -20.61
N ARG A 4 -24.58 -46.66 -20.84
CA ARG A 4 -23.70 -46.03 -19.86
C ARG A 4 -24.37 -44.77 -19.28
N PRO A 5 -24.37 -44.55 -17.96
CA PRO A 5 -24.92 -43.34 -17.38
C PRO A 5 -24.00 -42.13 -17.63
N PRO A 6 -24.59 -40.86 -17.69
CA PRO A 6 -23.83 -39.65 -17.93
C PRO A 6 -22.95 -39.28 -16.70
N GLY A 7 -21.73 -38.88 -16.99
CA GLY A 7 -20.77 -38.43 -16.00
C GLY A 7 -21.21 -37.15 -15.31
N VAL A 8 -21.13 -37.20 -13.99
CA VAL A 8 -21.33 -36.05 -13.10
C VAL A 8 -20.14 -35.12 -13.26
N GLY A 9 -20.36 -33.93 -13.82
CA GLY A 9 -19.40 -32.87 -13.91
C GLY A 9 -19.02 -32.40 -12.51
N GLY A 10 -17.82 -32.76 -12.06
CA GLY A 10 -17.24 -32.22 -10.83
C GLY A 10 -16.97 -30.73 -10.98
N ALA A 11 -17.73 -29.91 -10.27
CA ALA A 11 -17.40 -28.51 -10.08
C ALA A 11 -16.04 -28.44 -9.36
N ILE A 12 -15.02 -27.92 -10.04
CA ILE A 12 -13.74 -27.58 -9.43
C ILE A 12 -14.00 -26.38 -8.53
N VAL A 13 -14.25 -26.65 -7.25
CA VAL A 13 -14.19 -25.63 -6.21
C VAL A 13 -12.73 -25.21 -6.12
N ARG A 14 -12.36 -24.09 -6.74
CA ARG A 14 -11.09 -23.42 -6.46
C ARG A 14 -11.07 -23.12 -4.96
N GLN A 15 -10.23 -23.83 -4.22
CA GLN A 15 -9.85 -23.41 -2.88
C GLN A 15 -9.09 -22.08 -3.04
N VAL A 16 -9.79 -20.97 -2.75
CA VAL A 16 -9.20 -19.65 -2.65
C VAL A 16 -8.29 -19.67 -1.42
N SER A 17 -6.99 -19.67 -1.66
CA SER A 17 -5.97 -19.66 -0.62
C SER A 17 -6.20 -18.49 0.31
N GLY A 18 -6.04 -18.66 1.63
CA GLY A 18 -6.35 -17.64 2.65
C GLY A 18 -5.66 -16.27 2.47
N HIS A 19 -4.63 -16.18 1.63
CA HIS A 19 -3.95 -14.95 1.25
C HIS A 19 -4.81 -13.97 0.41
N GLU A 20 -5.81 -14.49 -0.34
CA GLU A 20 -6.70 -13.64 -1.14
C GLU A 20 -7.74 -12.87 -0.30
N ARG A 21 -7.88 -13.21 0.98
CA ARG A 21 -8.86 -12.56 1.89
C ARG A 21 -8.23 -11.51 2.80
N CYS A 22 -6.91 -11.50 2.95
CA CYS A 22 -6.22 -10.54 3.81
C CYS A 22 -6.26 -9.15 3.17
N PRO A 23 -6.64 -8.08 3.92
CA PRO A 23 -6.60 -6.73 3.38
C PRO A 23 -5.19 -6.34 2.98
N LEU A 24 -5.09 -5.38 2.05
CA LEU A 24 -3.81 -4.82 1.59
C LEU A 24 -3.46 -3.58 2.40
N LEU A 25 -2.16 -3.30 2.54
CA LEU A 25 -1.68 -1.99 2.93
C LEU A 25 -0.66 -1.52 1.90
N PHE A 26 -1.06 -0.55 1.08
CA PHE A 26 -0.18 0.15 0.17
C PHE A 26 0.60 1.21 0.94
N LEU A 27 1.91 1.20 0.81
CA LEU A 27 2.82 2.01 1.61
C LEU A 27 3.79 2.78 0.72
N ASP A 28 3.76 4.11 0.83
CA ASP A 28 4.81 4.94 0.27
C ASP A 28 6.02 5.00 1.21
N VAL A 29 7.18 5.35 0.67
CA VAL A 29 8.43 5.51 1.40
C VAL A 29 8.63 6.97 1.79
N ASP A 30 8.65 7.86 0.80
CA ASP A 30 8.86 9.29 1.00
C ASP A 30 7.66 9.90 1.74
N GLY A 31 7.91 10.65 2.79
CA GLY A 31 6.86 11.10 3.71
C GLY A 31 6.58 10.10 4.82
N PRO A 32 5.91 8.98 4.57
CA PRO A 32 5.52 8.02 5.62
C PRO A 32 6.67 7.42 6.42
N LEU A 33 7.70 6.91 5.75
CA LEU A 33 8.83 6.21 6.35
C LEU A 33 10.11 7.03 6.33
N LEU A 34 10.25 7.92 5.36
CA LEU A 34 11.38 8.82 5.16
C LEU A 34 10.89 10.28 5.20
N PRO A 35 10.64 10.83 6.39
CA PRO A 35 10.13 12.19 6.54
C PRO A 35 11.06 13.25 5.93
N PHE A 36 10.46 14.30 5.32
CA PHE A 36 11.18 15.41 4.70
C PHE A 36 10.48 16.76 4.95
N GLY A 37 11.17 17.88 4.69
CA GLY A 37 10.60 19.23 4.80
C GLY A 37 10.43 19.78 6.22
N GLY A 38 10.65 19.00 7.26
CA GLY A 38 10.61 19.47 8.63
C GLY A 38 11.89 20.22 9.05
N SER A 39 11.77 21.21 9.93
CA SER A 39 12.91 21.93 10.53
C SER A 39 13.64 21.11 11.63
N GLY A 40 13.37 19.82 11.76
CA GLY A 40 13.91 18.94 12.78
C GLY A 40 15.32 18.44 12.47
N GLN A 41 16.14 18.42 13.50
CA GLN A 41 17.53 17.99 13.48
C GLN A 41 17.68 16.59 12.86
N SER A 42 18.67 16.46 11.99
CA SER A 42 19.21 15.15 11.59
C SER A 42 19.50 14.33 12.84
N GLY A 43 18.76 13.25 13.05
CA GLY A 43 19.08 12.30 14.11
C GLY A 43 20.54 11.89 13.97
N ARG A 44 21.27 11.77 15.08
CA ARG A 44 22.58 11.17 15.11
C ARG A 44 22.42 9.72 14.68
N GLY A 45 22.44 9.52 13.36
CA GLY A 45 22.40 8.20 12.75
C GLY A 45 23.75 7.51 12.92
N ASP A 46 23.69 6.24 13.22
CA ASP A 46 24.78 5.30 13.17
C ASP A 46 25.52 5.43 11.82
N THR A 47 26.83 5.34 11.83
CA THR A 47 27.70 5.69 10.69
C THR A 47 27.61 4.76 9.48
N ASP A 48 26.74 3.75 9.50
CA ASP A 48 26.58 2.76 8.44
C ASP A 48 25.38 3.01 7.49
N VAL A 49 24.52 3.98 7.78
CA VAL A 49 23.36 4.29 6.95
C VAL A 49 23.73 5.25 5.83
N ALA A 50 23.34 4.94 4.59
CA ALA A 50 23.54 5.85 3.47
C ALA A 50 22.93 7.24 3.79
N PRO A 51 23.60 8.36 3.46
CA PRO A 51 23.16 9.70 3.90
C PRO A 51 21.71 10.03 3.55
N HIS A 52 21.19 9.51 2.44
CA HIS A 52 19.79 9.72 2.01
C HIS A 52 18.77 8.95 2.86
N LEU A 53 19.20 7.90 3.59
CA LEU A 53 18.36 7.11 4.50
C LEU A 53 18.48 7.55 5.97
N SER A 54 19.24 8.60 6.26
CA SER A 54 19.49 9.06 7.64
C SER A 54 18.23 9.46 8.42
N ARG A 55 17.10 9.66 7.73
CA ARG A 55 15.79 9.98 8.32
C ARG A 55 14.83 8.81 8.33
N LEU A 56 15.24 7.64 7.84
CA LEU A 56 14.38 6.47 7.79
C LEU A 56 13.89 6.08 9.20
N ARG A 57 12.59 5.90 9.30
CA ARG A 57 11.92 5.47 10.53
C ARG A 57 12.04 3.96 10.73
N VAL A 58 13.23 3.49 11.07
CA VAL A 58 13.50 2.04 11.25
C VAL A 58 12.59 1.38 12.29
N GLU A 59 12.13 2.13 13.28
CA GLU A 59 11.18 1.69 14.28
C GLU A 59 9.78 1.39 13.74
N ALA A 60 9.47 1.83 12.53
CA ALA A 60 8.21 1.51 11.86
C ALA A 60 8.15 0.05 11.41
N GLY A 61 9.29 -0.57 11.09
CA GLY A 61 9.34 -1.91 10.51
C GLY A 61 8.65 -2.99 11.34
N PRO A 62 9.00 -3.20 12.62
CA PRO A 62 8.32 -4.17 13.49
C PRO A 62 6.83 -3.92 13.60
N ARG A 63 6.42 -2.66 13.64
CA ARG A 63 5.00 -2.28 13.76
C ARG A 63 4.22 -2.57 12.47
N LEU A 64 4.83 -2.33 11.31
CA LEU A 64 4.26 -2.70 10.02
C LEU A 64 4.07 -4.22 9.92
N ALA A 65 5.07 -4.99 10.37
CA ALA A 65 5.03 -6.46 10.35
C ALA A 65 3.93 -7.04 11.26
N GLU A 66 3.49 -6.32 12.29
CA GLU A 66 2.42 -6.74 13.21
C GLU A 66 1.01 -6.43 12.69
N LEU A 67 0.86 -5.64 11.63
CA LEU A 67 -0.45 -5.32 11.07
C LEU A 67 -1.07 -6.54 10.37
N PRO A 68 -2.37 -6.81 10.57
CA PRO A 68 -3.04 -7.96 9.99
C PRO A 68 -3.39 -7.73 8.50
N CYS A 69 -2.39 -7.53 7.66
CA CYS A 69 -2.53 -7.20 6.25
C CYS A 69 -1.38 -7.74 5.41
N THR A 70 -1.53 -7.67 4.10
CA THR A 70 -0.42 -7.85 3.16
C THR A 70 0.16 -6.49 2.82
N LEU A 71 1.42 -6.24 3.18
CA LEU A 71 2.14 -5.02 2.82
C LEU A 71 2.48 -5.03 1.33
N VAL A 72 2.38 -3.86 0.69
CA VAL A 72 2.68 -3.66 -0.73
C VAL A 72 3.37 -2.29 -0.89
N TRP A 73 4.50 -2.24 -1.56
CA TRP A 73 5.13 -0.97 -1.89
C TRP A 73 4.33 -0.20 -2.94
N ALA A 74 3.99 1.04 -2.64
CA ALA A 74 3.31 1.98 -3.53
C ALA A 74 4.11 3.29 -3.63
N THR A 75 5.35 3.19 -4.10
CA THR A 75 6.38 4.23 -4.05
C THR A 75 7.10 4.38 -5.39
N THR A 76 7.70 5.55 -5.61
CA THR A 76 8.59 5.82 -6.75
C THR A 76 9.91 5.06 -6.68
N TRP A 77 10.27 4.51 -5.53
CA TRP A 77 11.45 3.64 -5.38
C TRP A 77 11.31 2.32 -6.14
N LEU A 78 10.08 1.89 -6.49
CA LEU A 78 9.82 0.62 -7.17
C LEU A 78 10.52 -0.55 -6.46
N GLU A 79 11.22 -1.42 -7.22
CA GLU A 79 11.95 -2.56 -6.68
C GLU A 79 13.12 -2.17 -5.76
N ASP A 80 13.67 -0.97 -5.92
CA ASP A 80 14.74 -0.47 -5.04
C ASP A 80 14.26 -0.33 -3.59
N ALA A 81 12.96 -0.19 -3.34
CA ALA A 81 12.42 -0.24 -1.99
C ALA A 81 12.71 -1.57 -1.28
N ASN A 82 12.76 -2.68 -2.02
CA ASN A 82 13.10 -3.99 -1.48
C ASN A 82 14.58 -4.15 -1.17
N SER A 83 15.48 -3.54 -1.96
CA SER A 83 16.92 -3.62 -1.76
C SER A 83 17.47 -2.57 -0.79
N GLU A 84 16.89 -1.36 -0.80
CA GLU A 84 17.44 -0.19 -0.08
C GLU A 84 16.69 0.11 1.23
N ILE A 85 15.37 -0.18 1.32
CA ILE A 85 14.52 0.23 2.43
C ILE A 85 14.12 -0.97 3.31
N ALA A 86 13.60 -2.04 2.72
CA ALA A 86 13.09 -3.20 3.46
C ALA A 86 14.11 -3.81 4.44
N PRO A 87 15.42 -3.95 4.12
CA PRO A 87 16.40 -4.52 5.04
C PRO A 87 16.56 -3.69 6.33
N TRP A 88 16.52 -2.37 6.24
CA TRP A 88 16.63 -1.47 7.40
C TRP A 88 15.40 -1.52 8.31
N LEU A 89 14.24 -1.81 7.72
CA LEU A 89 12.97 -2.00 8.45
C LEU A 89 12.82 -3.43 9.00
N GLY A 90 13.70 -4.35 8.64
CA GLY A 90 13.56 -5.77 8.98
C GLY A 90 12.36 -6.44 8.30
N LEU A 91 11.92 -5.91 7.16
CA LEU A 91 10.82 -6.44 6.37
C LEU A 91 11.34 -7.42 5.30
N PRO A 92 10.55 -8.43 4.92
CA PRO A 92 10.84 -9.25 3.75
C PRO A 92 10.67 -8.44 2.47
N ASN A 93 11.05 -9.01 1.32
CA ASN A 93 10.67 -8.42 0.04
C ASN A 93 9.14 -8.37 -0.08
N LEU A 94 8.63 -7.19 -0.39
CA LEU A 94 7.20 -6.93 -0.57
C LEU A 94 6.86 -6.85 -2.07
N PRO A 95 5.61 -7.19 -2.45
CA PRO A 95 5.11 -6.85 -3.77
C PRO A 95 5.19 -5.34 -4.03
N VAL A 96 5.36 -4.96 -5.29
CA VAL A 96 5.51 -3.56 -5.70
C VAL A 96 4.42 -3.19 -6.70
N VAL A 97 3.78 -2.05 -6.50
CA VAL A 97 2.89 -1.46 -7.49
C VAL A 97 3.72 -0.90 -8.63
N THR A 98 3.39 -1.30 -9.85
CA THR A 98 3.97 -0.70 -11.06
C THR A 98 3.12 0.46 -11.53
N TRP A 99 3.74 1.46 -12.12
CA TRP A 99 3.09 2.68 -12.57
C TRP A 99 2.97 2.68 -14.10
N PRO A 100 1.86 2.16 -14.68
CA PRO A 100 1.65 2.23 -16.12
C PRO A 100 1.48 3.69 -16.55
N GLU A 101 1.99 4.02 -17.72
CA GLU A 101 1.76 5.35 -18.28
C GLU A 101 0.26 5.52 -18.56
N PRO A 102 -0.37 6.61 -18.03
CA PRO A 102 -1.76 6.88 -18.31
C PRO A 102 -1.95 7.27 -19.78
N THR A 103 -3.14 7.04 -20.29
CA THR A 103 -3.52 7.61 -21.60
C THR A 103 -3.74 9.11 -21.48
N GLU A 104 -3.60 9.86 -22.59
CA GLU A 104 -3.87 11.31 -22.59
C GLU A 104 -5.28 11.67 -22.06
N ALA A 105 -6.25 10.78 -22.24
CA ALA A 105 -7.60 10.98 -21.72
C ALA A 105 -7.63 10.84 -20.20
N GLN A 106 -6.94 9.85 -19.65
CA GLN A 106 -6.80 9.65 -18.20
C GLN A 106 -6.04 10.80 -17.55
N GLU A 107 -4.91 11.24 -18.13
CA GLU A 107 -4.16 12.38 -17.61
C GLU A 107 -5.02 13.65 -17.50
N ARG A 108 -5.81 13.96 -18.54
CA ARG A 108 -6.70 15.12 -18.53
C ARG A 108 -7.81 14.99 -17.48
N GLU A 109 -8.38 13.78 -17.33
CA GLU A 109 -9.40 13.53 -16.33
C GLU A 109 -8.82 13.64 -14.91
N ASP A 110 -7.66 13.03 -14.64
CA ASP A 110 -7.00 13.04 -13.34
C ASP A 110 -6.60 14.47 -12.95
N GLN A 111 -6.07 15.24 -13.91
CA GLN A 111 -5.75 16.63 -13.69
C GLN A 111 -7.00 17.48 -13.39
N TRP A 112 -8.09 17.22 -14.09
CA TRP A 112 -9.36 17.93 -13.87
C TRP A 112 -9.99 17.60 -12.52
N LEU A 113 -9.91 16.33 -12.11
CA LEU A 113 -10.41 15.83 -10.82
C LEU A 113 -9.47 16.19 -9.66
N GLY A 114 -8.19 16.47 -9.91
CA GLY A 114 -7.16 16.67 -8.89
C GLY A 114 -6.73 15.39 -8.21
N LEU A 115 -6.75 14.28 -8.93
CA LEU A 115 -6.31 12.97 -8.43
C LEU A 115 -4.80 12.91 -8.30
N CYS A 116 -4.33 12.23 -7.27
CA CYS A 116 -2.95 11.78 -7.17
C CYS A 116 -2.67 10.77 -8.32
N TRP A 117 -1.54 10.89 -8.95
CA TRP A 117 -1.12 10.06 -10.07
C TRP A 117 -1.04 8.56 -9.75
N LYS A 118 -0.93 8.20 -8.46
CA LYS A 118 -0.91 6.80 -7.97
C LYS A 118 -2.30 6.17 -7.88
N THR A 119 -3.36 6.96 -7.78
CA THR A 119 -4.69 6.51 -7.36
C THR A 119 -5.25 5.39 -8.20
N ARG A 120 -5.23 5.53 -9.53
CA ARG A 120 -5.76 4.49 -10.43
C ARG A 120 -4.98 3.18 -10.31
N ALA A 121 -3.65 3.26 -10.32
CA ALA A 121 -2.80 2.08 -10.24
C ALA A 121 -2.96 1.33 -8.91
N VAL A 122 -3.12 2.04 -7.79
CA VAL A 122 -3.40 1.43 -6.47
C VAL A 122 -4.73 0.68 -6.50
N VAL A 123 -5.80 1.30 -7.03
CA VAL A 123 -7.12 0.67 -7.13
C VAL A 123 -7.11 -0.53 -8.07
N ASP A 124 -6.47 -0.42 -9.22
CA ASP A 124 -6.34 -1.52 -10.17
C ASP A 124 -5.56 -2.69 -9.55
N TRP A 125 -4.46 -2.40 -8.83
CA TRP A 125 -3.67 -3.42 -8.15
C TRP A 125 -4.45 -4.12 -7.03
N ALA A 126 -5.27 -3.37 -6.29
CA ALA A 126 -6.12 -3.93 -5.24
C ALA A 126 -7.12 -4.96 -5.77
N ALA A 127 -7.51 -4.86 -7.04
CA ALA A 127 -8.37 -5.84 -7.73
C ALA A 127 -9.63 -6.20 -6.93
N GLY A 128 -10.27 -5.19 -6.31
CA GLY A 128 -11.49 -5.35 -5.52
C GLY A 128 -11.27 -5.89 -4.10
N ARG A 129 -10.03 -6.02 -3.63
CA ARG A 129 -9.72 -6.39 -2.24
C ARG A 129 -9.80 -5.17 -1.33
N PRO A 130 -10.22 -5.33 -0.05
CA PRO A 130 -10.11 -4.25 0.94
C PRO A 130 -8.66 -3.78 1.07
N PHE A 131 -8.45 -2.46 1.18
CA PHE A 131 -7.11 -1.93 1.35
C PHE A 131 -7.03 -0.66 2.21
N ALA A 132 -5.90 -0.47 2.88
CA ALA A 132 -5.43 0.82 3.34
C ALA A 132 -4.34 1.34 2.38
N TRP A 133 -4.29 2.66 2.17
CA TRP A 133 -3.22 3.32 1.42
C TRP A 133 -2.65 4.45 2.27
N VAL A 134 -1.34 4.39 2.55
CA VAL A 134 -0.60 5.34 3.40
C VAL A 134 0.37 6.13 2.54
N ASP A 135 0.15 7.44 2.44
CA ASP A 135 0.89 8.33 1.55
C ASP A 135 0.70 9.78 2.03
N ASP A 136 1.63 10.69 1.73
CA ASP A 136 1.50 12.12 2.06
C ASP A 136 0.85 12.94 0.95
N GLU A 137 0.77 12.38 -0.26
CA GLU A 137 0.18 13.05 -1.43
C GLU A 137 -1.34 12.83 -1.59
N ILE A 138 -1.97 11.96 -0.77
CA ILE A 138 -3.42 11.68 -0.84
C ILE A 138 -4.23 12.96 -0.70
N THR A 139 -5.19 13.15 -1.62
CA THR A 139 -6.11 14.28 -1.64
C THR A 139 -7.53 13.87 -1.24
N GLU A 140 -8.43 14.84 -1.07
CA GLU A 140 -9.86 14.54 -0.87
C GLU A 140 -10.50 13.99 -2.15
N ALA A 141 -10.03 14.46 -3.32
CA ALA A 141 -10.48 13.93 -4.60
C ALA A 141 -10.19 12.43 -4.75
N ASP A 142 -9.04 11.97 -4.25
CA ASP A 142 -8.70 10.54 -4.23
C ASP A 142 -9.70 9.73 -3.41
N ARG A 143 -10.11 10.24 -2.23
CA ARG A 143 -11.10 9.57 -1.37
C ARG A 143 -12.46 9.44 -2.06
N GLU A 144 -12.93 10.52 -2.67
CA GLU A 144 -14.20 10.55 -3.39
C GLU A 144 -14.17 9.60 -4.59
N TRP A 145 -13.08 9.64 -5.35
CA TRP A 145 -12.91 8.79 -6.53
C TRP A 145 -12.84 7.32 -6.15
N VAL A 146 -12.01 6.94 -5.18
CA VAL A 146 -11.88 5.55 -4.70
C VAL A 146 -13.21 5.05 -4.15
N SER A 147 -13.92 5.85 -3.35
CA SER A 147 -15.25 5.51 -2.83
C SER A 147 -16.26 5.18 -3.94
N SER A 148 -16.12 5.80 -5.10
CA SER A 148 -17.04 5.60 -6.24
C SER A 148 -16.63 4.47 -7.18
N HIS A 149 -15.34 4.11 -7.21
CA HIS A 149 -14.78 3.19 -8.20
C HIS A 149 -14.26 1.87 -7.61
N HIS A 150 -14.08 1.80 -6.28
CA HIS A 150 -13.61 0.58 -5.63
C HIS A 150 -14.74 -0.08 -4.83
N PRO A 151 -15.05 -1.39 -5.08
CA PRO A 151 -16.23 -2.03 -4.50
C PRO A 151 -16.08 -2.47 -3.04
N ALA A 152 -14.85 -2.58 -2.56
CA ALA A 152 -14.55 -3.03 -1.20
C ALA A 152 -14.18 -1.87 -0.26
N PRO A 153 -14.16 -2.08 1.06
CA PRO A 153 -13.68 -1.06 1.99
C PRO A 153 -12.28 -0.58 1.65
N ALA A 154 -12.08 0.74 1.59
CA ALA A 154 -10.79 1.37 1.38
C ALA A 154 -10.56 2.49 2.39
N MET A 155 -9.36 2.56 2.96
CA MET A 155 -8.91 3.60 3.88
C MET A 155 -7.74 4.34 3.28
N LEU A 156 -7.93 5.60 2.89
CA LEU A 156 -6.87 6.45 2.38
C LEU A 156 -6.32 7.30 3.54
N TRP A 157 -5.14 6.94 4.00
CA TRP A 157 -4.50 7.52 5.18
C TRP A 157 -3.38 8.47 4.79
N ARG A 158 -3.70 9.77 4.78
CA ARG A 158 -2.71 10.80 4.51
C ARG A 158 -1.86 11.06 5.75
N VAL A 159 -0.54 11.04 5.59
CA VAL A 159 0.42 11.40 6.64
C VAL A 159 1.00 12.79 6.40
N ASP A 160 1.53 13.40 7.47
CA ASP A 160 2.32 14.62 7.35
C ASP A 160 3.74 14.24 6.94
N ALA A 161 4.17 14.65 5.74
CA ALA A 161 5.50 14.35 5.18
C ALA A 161 6.65 14.75 6.11
N SER A 162 6.47 15.77 6.95
CA SER A 162 7.51 16.23 7.87
C SER A 162 7.63 15.38 9.14
N ARG A 163 6.61 14.58 9.45
CA ARG A 163 6.51 13.77 10.68
C ARG A 163 6.60 12.29 10.42
N GLY A 164 6.13 11.83 9.26
CA GLY A 164 5.98 10.41 8.95
C GLY A 164 4.92 9.72 9.81
N LEU A 165 4.87 8.40 9.74
CA LEU A 165 3.97 7.56 10.54
C LEU A 165 4.24 7.73 12.04
N THR A 166 3.17 7.97 12.79
CA THR A 166 3.17 8.14 14.26
C THR A 166 2.54 6.94 14.96
N ASP A 167 2.67 6.89 16.29
CA ASP A 167 2.02 5.86 17.11
C ASP A 167 0.51 5.83 16.94
N ARG A 168 -0.09 7.00 16.75
CA ARG A 168 -1.53 7.12 16.51
C ARG A 168 -1.93 6.53 15.16
N ASP A 169 -1.16 6.81 14.11
CA ASP A 169 -1.45 6.27 12.78
C ASP A 169 -1.43 4.75 12.77
N PHE A 170 -0.45 4.14 13.44
CA PHE A 170 -0.40 2.68 13.61
C PHE A 170 -1.58 2.12 14.40
N ALA A 171 -2.03 2.82 15.45
CA ALA A 171 -3.18 2.40 16.22
C ALA A 171 -4.45 2.41 15.37
N ASP A 172 -4.68 3.51 14.65
CA ASP A 172 -5.87 3.72 13.83
C ASP A 172 -5.90 2.75 12.62
N LEU A 173 -4.76 2.56 11.94
CA LEU A 173 -4.61 1.58 10.86
C LEU A 173 -4.85 0.14 11.36
N GLY A 174 -4.22 -0.21 12.49
CA GLY A 174 -4.37 -1.54 13.07
C GLY A 174 -5.80 -1.82 13.54
N GLU A 175 -6.51 -0.83 14.07
CA GLU A 175 -7.92 -0.99 14.44
C GLU A 175 -8.78 -1.23 13.20
N TRP A 176 -8.62 -0.42 12.17
CA TRP A 176 -9.39 -0.56 10.93
C TRP A 176 -9.13 -1.91 10.23
N LEU A 177 -7.86 -2.32 10.12
CA LEU A 177 -7.50 -3.60 9.49
C LEU A 177 -8.07 -4.80 10.24
N ARG A 178 -8.11 -4.77 11.59
CA ARG A 178 -8.71 -5.85 12.40
C ARG A 178 -10.21 -6.00 12.20
N GLN A 179 -10.92 -4.95 11.79
CA GLN A 179 -12.36 -5.02 11.50
C GLN A 179 -12.65 -5.77 10.19
N LEU A 180 -11.64 -6.00 9.34
CA LEU A 180 -11.77 -6.66 8.05
C LEU A 180 -11.32 -8.13 8.05
N THR A 181 -10.68 -8.59 9.14
CA THR A 181 -10.19 -9.95 9.31
C THR A 181 -11.05 -10.76 10.27
#